data_05ee9e7eb50b296a653324e9a5caffda
#
_entry.id   05ee9e7eb50b296a653324e9a5caffda
#
_cell.length_a   1.000
_cell.length_b   1.000
_cell.length_c   1.000
_cell.angle_alpha   90.00
_cell.angle_beta   90.00
_cell.angle_gamma   90.00
#
_symmetry.space_group_name_H-M   'P 1'
#
loop_
_entity.id
_entity.type
_entity.pdbx_description
1 polymer ?
#
loop_
_entity_poly.entity_id
_entity_poly.type
_entity_poly.pdbx_seq_one_letter_code
_entity_poly.pdbx_strand_id
1 'polypeptide(L)'
;MSISIKSINKTFGSYKALEDISLEVPNGSLTALLGPSGSGKTTLLRIVAGLEFADDGPGKILFHGEDVSGIHAGKRGVGFVFQHYALFRHMTVADNIAFGLSVLPGSQRPQKNEIRDRVMDLLKLVKLEGLDKRRPHELSGGQRQRVALARALAIRPRVLLLDEPFGALDAQVRKSLRRWLREFHDEIGLTTLFVTHDQEEALELADQVVVMRNARIEQVGKPQDIYDQPRSPFVYEFLGNVNKLATSHGETTYVRPHEVEVLFAAEHNPETDHIGRIQHLFSAGPIATLTIRLSDGQFLDVELSRKELDDLGLNVADEVAVRAKPEHVAHF
;
A
#
# COMPACT_ATOMS: atom_id res chain seq x y z
N MET A 1 8.13 16.57 11.59
CA MET A 1 8.37 15.56 10.54
C MET A 1 9.37 14.56 11.05
N SER A 2 9.14 13.26 10.81
CA SER A 2 10.05 12.23 11.30
C SER A 2 11.04 11.79 10.23
N ILE A 3 10.59 11.67 8.96
CA ILE A 3 11.47 11.43 7.81
C ILE A 3 11.24 12.56 6.82
N SER A 4 12.32 13.22 6.39
CA SER A 4 12.30 14.21 5.32
C SER A 4 13.25 13.76 4.22
N ILE A 5 12.72 13.57 3.03
CA ILE A 5 13.44 13.18 1.83
C ILE A 5 13.43 14.38 0.89
N LYS A 6 14.60 14.83 0.43
CA LYS A 6 14.73 16.03 -0.39
C LYS A 6 15.53 15.72 -1.64
N SER A 7 14.92 15.93 -2.81
CA SER A 7 15.54 15.86 -4.14
C SER A 7 16.43 14.62 -4.36
N ILE A 8 15.92 13.43 -4.01
CA ILE A 8 16.65 12.17 -4.17
C ILE A 8 16.57 11.70 -5.62
N ASN A 9 17.73 11.45 -6.19
CA ASN A 9 17.89 10.84 -7.51
C ASN A 9 18.65 9.51 -7.40
N LYS A 10 18.31 8.54 -8.28
CA LYS A 10 19.01 7.26 -8.37
C LYS A 10 18.94 6.69 -9.77
N THR A 11 20.12 6.35 -10.29
CA THR A 11 20.30 5.76 -11.61
C THR A 11 21.12 4.47 -11.50
N PHE A 12 20.73 3.42 -12.20
CA PHE A 12 21.47 2.17 -12.35
C PHE A 12 21.83 1.99 -13.83
N GLY A 13 23.08 2.27 -14.19
CA GLY A 13 23.50 2.32 -15.60
C GLY A 13 22.70 3.36 -16.38
N SER A 14 21.90 2.93 -17.35
CA SER A 14 20.97 3.80 -18.11
C SER A 14 19.57 3.90 -17.51
N TYR A 15 19.25 3.09 -16.50
CA TYR A 15 17.92 3.04 -15.91
C TYR A 15 17.79 4.04 -14.75
N LYS A 16 16.90 5.02 -14.91
CA LYS A 16 16.56 6.00 -13.88
C LYS A 16 15.51 5.37 -12.94
N ALA A 17 15.92 5.03 -11.72
CA ALA A 17 15.07 4.39 -10.72
C ALA A 17 14.33 5.41 -9.85
N LEU A 18 14.92 6.59 -9.59
CA LEU A 18 14.31 7.71 -8.88
C LEU A 18 14.72 9.03 -9.55
N GLU A 19 13.77 9.95 -9.65
CA GLU A 19 13.96 11.27 -10.25
C GLU A 19 13.30 12.34 -9.39
N ASP A 20 14.14 13.18 -8.76
CA ASP A 20 13.77 14.32 -7.90
C ASP A 20 12.70 13.98 -6.85
N ILE A 21 12.93 12.92 -6.10
CA ILE A 21 11.99 12.49 -5.06
C ILE A 21 12.12 13.39 -3.84
N SER A 22 11.03 14.07 -3.52
CA SER A 22 10.87 14.86 -2.29
C SER A 22 9.61 14.41 -1.55
N LEU A 23 9.74 14.05 -0.26
CA LEU A 23 8.66 13.52 0.55
C LEU A 23 8.86 13.86 2.03
N GLU A 24 7.79 14.28 2.68
CA GLU A 24 7.72 14.46 4.12
C GLU A 24 6.81 13.40 4.75
N VAL A 25 7.37 12.62 5.68
CA VAL A 25 6.64 11.60 6.43
C VAL A 25 6.37 12.13 7.84
N PRO A 26 5.11 12.25 8.24
CA PRO A 26 4.75 12.74 9.57
C PRO A 26 5.27 11.84 10.69
N ASN A 27 5.51 12.42 11.86
CA ASN A 27 5.94 11.65 13.03
C ASN A 27 4.82 10.71 13.50
N GLY A 28 5.17 9.45 13.75
CA GLY A 28 4.20 8.42 14.20
C GLY A 28 3.21 7.98 13.13
N SER A 29 3.35 8.40 11.86
CA SER A 29 2.45 7.96 10.79
C SER A 29 2.85 6.63 10.18
N LEU A 30 1.85 5.90 9.68
CA LEU A 30 2.01 4.76 8.79
C LEU A 30 1.84 5.26 7.35
N THR A 31 2.94 5.38 6.61
CA THR A 31 2.95 5.91 5.24
C THR A 31 3.18 4.80 4.22
N ALA A 32 2.32 4.70 3.21
CA ALA A 32 2.44 3.74 2.12
C ALA A 32 3.15 4.35 0.90
N LEU A 33 4.14 3.63 0.35
CA LEU A 33 4.64 3.86 -1.01
C LEU A 33 3.89 2.90 -1.94
N LEU A 34 3.01 3.43 -2.77
CA LEU A 34 2.12 2.70 -3.66
C LEU A 34 2.46 2.98 -5.12
N GLY A 35 2.31 2.00 -6.01
CA GLY A 35 2.54 2.21 -7.45
C GLY A 35 2.85 0.90 -8.18
N PRO A 36 2.89 0.88 -9.51
CA PRO A 36 3.19 -0.30 -10.31
C PRO A 36 4.62 -0.79 -10.08
N SER A 37 4.89 -2.03 -10.51
CA SER A 37 6.24 -2.59 -10.50
C SER A 37 7.21 -1.71 -11.30
N GLY A 38 8.41 -1.51 -10.78
CA GLY A 38 9.42 -0.66 -11.43
C GLY A 38 9.25 0.87 -11.21
N SER A 39 8.30 1.32 -10.40
CA SER A 39 8.12 2.76 -10.12
C SER A 39 9.15 3.37 -9.15
N GLY A 40 10.06 2.57 -8.58
CA GLY A 40 11.13 3.05 -7.71
C GLY A 40 10.91 2.88 -6.20
N LYS A 41 9.75 2.36 -5.74
CA LYS A 41 9.36 2.23 -4.32
C LYS A 41 10.41 1.52 -3.45
N THR A 42 10.78 0.30 -3.82
CA THR A 42 11.78 -0.49 -3.09
C THR A 42 13.15 0.18 -3.11
N THR A 43 13.52 0.84 -4.21
CA THR A 43 14.77 1.61 -4.31
C THR A 43 14.74 2.77 -3.32
N LEU A 44 13.66 3.54 -3.27
CA LEU A 44 13.49 4.62 -2.30
C LEU A 44 13.56 4.09 -0.86
N LEU A 45 12.83 3.02 -0.55
CA LEU A 45 12.85 2.40 0.77
C LEU A 45 14.27 1.97 1.18
N ARG A 46 15.03 1.36 0.27
CA ARG A 46 16.42 0.94 0.53
C ARG A 46 17.37 2.13 0.73
N ILE A 47 17.16 3.21 0.01
CA ILE A 47 17.93 4.46 0.20
C ILE A 47 17.59 5.08 1.56
N VAL A 48 16.31 5.13 1.95
CA VAL A 48 15.91 5.58 3.30
C VAL A 48 16.51 4.68 4.38
N ALA A 49 16.63 3.38 4.13
CA ALA A 49 17.25 2.44 5.06
C ALA A 49 18.77 2.56 5.17
N GLY A 50 19.46 3.18 4.20
CA GLY A 50 20.93 3.17 4.09
C GLY A 50 21.50 1.83 3.63
N LEU A 51 20.66 1.02 2.95
CA LEU A 51 21.06 -0.20 2.24
C LEU A 51 21.50 0.10 0.82
N GLU A 52 21.12 1.23 0.28
CA GLU A 52 21.51 1.81 -1.00
C GLU A 52 21.79 3.30 -0.79
N PHE A 53 22.56 3.92 -1.67
CA PHE A 53 22.82 5.36 -1.63
C PHE A 53 22.21 6.04 -2.86
N ALA A 54 21.74 7.26 -2.66
CA ALA A 54 21.35 8.14 -3.75
C ALA A 54 22.55 8.46 -4.64
N ASP A 55 22.28 8.93 -5.85
CA ASP A 55 23.33 9.49 -6.72
C ASP A 55 23.91 10.77 -6.07
N ASP A 56 25.14 11.10 -6.42
CA ASP A 56 25.79 12.33 -5.95
C ASP A 56 24.96 13.56 -6.32
N GLY A 57 24.77 14.48 -5.36
CA GLY A 57 23.97 15.66 -5.57
C GLY A 57 23.49 16.33 -4.27
N PRO A 58 22.56 17.29 -4.37
CA PRO A 58 22.05 18.03 -3.22
C PRO A 58 21.04 17.22 -2.38
N GLY A 59 20.70 16.00 -2.81
CA GLY A 59 19.70 15.16 -2.17
C GLY A 59 20.03 14.82 -0.71
N LYS A 60 19.02 14.89 0.17
CA LYS A 60 19.18 14.62 1.59
C LYS A 60 18.07 13.74 2.15
N ILE A 61 18.44 12.94 3.14
CA ILE A 61 17.52 12.19 3.99
C ILE A 61 17.75 12.60 5.43
N LEU A 62 16.70 13.09 6.06
CA LEU A 62 16.78 13.52 7.46
C LEU A 62 15.82 12.66 8.31
N PHE A 63 16.31 12.22 9.48
CA PHE A 63 15.48 11.63 10.52
C PHE A 63 15.41 12.58 11.71
N HIS A 64 14.21 13.06 12.05
CA HIS A 64 13.99 14.05 13.11
C HIS A 64 14.90 15.27 12.96
N GLY A 65 15.17 15.70 11.71
CA GLY A 65 16.02 16.84 11.39
C GLY A 65 17.52 16.54 11.29
N GLU A 66 17.97 15.34 11.65
CA GLU A 66 19.37 14.90 11.54
C GLU A 66 19.63 14.31 10.14
N ASP A 67 20.67 14.78 9.47
CA ASP A 67 21.08 14.27 8.15
C ASP A 67 21.72 12.88 8.28
N VAL A 68 21.06 11.89 7.68
CA VAL A 68 21.50 10.49 7.68
C VAL A 68 21.91 10.00 6.29
N SER A 69 22.01 10.87 5.29
CA SER A 69 22.23 10.51 3.88
C SER A 69 23.44 9.63 3.66
N GLY A 70 24.59 9.96 4.29
CA GLY A 70 25.83 9.20 4.19
C GLY A 70 25.99 8.07 5.22
N ILE A 71 24.98 7.79 6.05
CA ILE A 71 25.08 6.80 7.12
C ILE A 71 24.58 5.44 6.63
N HIS A 72 25.40 4.38 6.75
CA HIS A 72 25.00 3.01 6.44
C HIS A 72 23.90 2.48 7.39
N ALA A 73 23.07 1.56 6.90
CA ALA A 73 21.93 0.99 7.61
C ALA A 73 22.23 0.55 9.06
N GLY A 74 23.36 -0.11 9.30
CA GLY A 74 23.76 -0.59 10.63
C GLY A 74 23.98 0.51 11.69
N LYS A 75 24.14 1.77 11.28
CA LYS A 75 24.31 2.93 12.17
C LYS A 75 23.18 3.95 12.06
N ARG A 76 22.24 3.76 11.15
CA ARG A 76 21.15 4.71 10.87
C ARG A 76 19.99 4.60 11.85
N GLY A 77 19.95 3.53 12.65
CA GLY A 77 18.88 3.31 13.63
C GLY A 77 17.53 2.97 13.01
N VAL A 78 17.52 2.19 11.94
CA VAL A 78 16.31 1.75 11.25
C VAL A 78 15.97 0.31 11.57
N GLY A 79 14.68 0.00 11.73
CA GLY A 79 14.16 -1.37 11.68
C GLY A 79 13.72 -1.68 10.26
N PHE A 80 14.23 -2.76 9.67
CA PHE A 80 13.89 -3.14 8.30
C PHE A 80 13.31 -4.54 8.23
N VAL A 81 12.16 -4.69 7.58
CA VAL A 81 11.52 -5.98 7.28
C VAL A 81 11.54 -6.20 5.78
N PHE A 82 12.21 -7.26 5.33
CA PHE A 82 12.32 -7.63 3.92
C PHE A 82 11.09 -8.39 3.44
N GLN A 83 10.79 -8.32 2.16
CA GLN A 83 9.67 -8.99 1.48
C GLN A 83 9.56 -10.50 1.80
N HIS A 84 10.69 -11.20 1.90
CA HIS A 84 10.75 -12.63 2.25
C HIS A 84 11.15 -12.86 3.72
N TYR A 85 10.92 -11.86 4.60
CA TYR A 85 11.19 -11.88 6.04
C TYR A 85 12.67 -12.02 6.42
N ALA A 86 13.51 -12.61 5.57
CA ALA A 86 14.95 -12.85 5.75
C ALA A 86 15.31 -13.42 7.14
N LEU A 87 14.49 -14.34 7.67
CA LEU A 87 14.78 -15.02 8.94
C LEU A 87 15.93 -16.02 8.78
N PHE A 88 16.77 -16.10 9.79
CA PHE A 88 17.86 -17.09 9.88
C PHE A 88 17.26 -18.48 10.15
N ARG A 89 17.25 -19.34 9.13
CA ARG A 89 16.55 -20.63 9.16
C ARG A 89 17.11 -21.61 10.21
N HIS A 90 18.38 -21.49 10.55
CA HIS A 90 19.09 -22.33 11.54
C HIS A 90 18.92 -21.86 12.99
N MET A 91 18.39 -20.65 13.19
CA MET A 91 18.16 -20.06 14.49
C MET A 91 16.74 -20.28 14.96
N THR A 92 16.52 -20.28 16.28
CA THR A 92 15.20 -20.24 16.88
C THR A 92 14.53 -18.88 16.68
N VAL A 93 13.25 -18.76 17.01
CA VAL A 93 12.51 -17.49 17.04
C VAL A 93 13.19 -16.50 18.00
N ALA A 94 13.52 -16.96 19.22
CA ALA A 94 14.20 -16.12 20.20
C ALA A 94 15.57 -15.63 19.69
N ASP A 95 16.37 -16.51 19.07
CA ASP A 95 17.67 -16.14 18.53
C ASP A 95 17.55 -15.16 17.35
N ASN A 96 16.55 -15.33 16.49
CA ASN A 96 16.26 -14.39 15.41
C ASN A 96 15.96 -12.99 15.97
N ILE A 97 15.11 -12.88 16.98
CA ILE A 97 14.76 -11.60 17.60
C ILE A 97 15.97 -11.00 18.32
N ALA A 98 16.74 -11.81 19.05
CA ALA A 98 17.91 -11.39 19.80
C ALA A 98 19.10 -10.99 18.91
N PHE A 99 19.12 -11.42 17.63
CA PHE A 99 20.30 -11.33 16.77
C PHE A 99 20.89 -9.91 16.71
N GLY A 100 20.06 -8.89 16.42
CA GLY A 100 20.52 -7.50 16.34
C GLY A 100 21.19 -6.99 17.60
N LEU A 101 20.71 -7.42 18.78
CA LEU A 101 21.30 -7.06 20.08
C LEU A 101 22.59 -7.84 20.36
N SER A 102 22.66 -9.11 19.93
CA SER A 102 23.81 -9.98 20.22
C SER A 102 25.05 -9.63 19.40
N VAL A 103 24.89 -8.98 18.23
CA VAL A 103 26.02 -8.56 17.36
C VAL A 103 26.51 -7.14 17.66
N LEU A 104 25.90 -6.42 18.58
CA LEU A 104 26.37 -5.10 19.00
C LEU A 104 27.79 -5.19 19.59
N PRO A 105 28.63 -4.13 19.44
CA PRO A 105 29.90 -4.02 20.12
C PRO A 105 29.76 -4.25 21.63
N GLY A 106 30.75 -4.85 22.27
CA GLY A 106 30.67 -5.23 23.69
C GLY A 106 30.24 -4.11 24.64
N SER A 107 30.68 -2.88 24.38
CA SER A 107 30.31 -1.68 25.16
C SER A 107 28.84 -1.26 25.01
N GLN A 108 28.17 -1.68 23.95
CA GLN A 108 26.76 -1.34 23.64
C GLN A 108 25.83 -2.54 23.80
N ARG A 109 26.39 -3.75 23.96
CA ARG A 109 25.63 -4.99 24.07
C ARG A 109 24.99 -5.11 25.44
N PRO A 110 23.63 -5.24 25.53
CA PRO A 110 22.97 -5.51 26.81
C PRO A 110 23.40 -6.86 27.41
N GLN A 111 23.21 -7.02 28.70
CA GLN A 111 23.46 -8.29 29.36
C GLN A 111 22.53 -9.40 28.85
N LYS A 112 22.94 -10.67 28.97
CA LYS A 112 22.14 -11.81 28.48
C LYS A 112 20.71 -11.83 29.02
N ASN A 113 20.54 -11.48 30.28
CA ASN A 113 19.21 -11.44 30.92
C ASN A 113 18.34 -10.33 30.29
N GLU A 114 18.89 -9.13 30.08
CA GLU A 114 18.20 -8.02 29.47
C GLU A 114 17.77 -8.33 28.02
N ILE A 115 18.65 -9.03 27.25
CA ILE A 115 18.30 -9.51 25.91
C ILE A 115 17.14 -10.50 25.98
N ARG A 116 17.19 -11.46 26.93
CA ARG A 116 16.13 -12.46 27.12
C ARG A 116 14.79 -11.79 27.46
N ASP A 117 14.80 -10.90 28.43
CA ASP A 117 13.59 -10.19 28.86
C ASP A 117 13.01 -9.37 27.69
N ARG A 118 13.86 -8.64 26.95
CA ARG A 118 13.46 -7.90 25.75
C ARG A 118 12.85 -8.80 24.67
N VAL A 119 13.40 -10.01 24.45
CA VAL A 119 12.83 -10.99 23.51
C VAL A 119 11.45 -11.45 23.96
N MET A 120 11.26 -11.72 25.26
CA MET A 120 9.97 -12.17 25.79
C MET A 120 8.92 -11.06 25.70
N ASP A 121 9.27 -9.80 25.99
CA ASP A 121 8.39 -8.65 25.81
C ASP A 121 7.95 -8.49 24.34
N LEU A 122 8.90 -8.61 23.41
CA LEU A 122 8.61 -8.52 21.97
C LEU A 122 7.74 -9.69 21.51
N LEU A 123 7.96 -10.92 22.00
CA LEU A 123 7.10 -12.06 21.68
C LEU A 123 5.66 -11.84 22.15
N LYS A 124 5.49 -11.25 23.34
CA LYS A 124 4.17 -10.87 23.84
C LYS A 124 3.54 -9.78 22.98
N LEU A 125 4.29 -8.71 22.64
CA LEU A 125 3.84 -7.61 21.80
C LEU A 125 3.33 -8.08 20.43
N VAL A 126 4.04 -9.05 19.80
CA VAL A 126 3.64 -9.59 18.50
C VAL A 126 2.67 -10.79 18.60
N LYS A 127 2.17 -11.13 19.81
CA LYS A 127 1.24 -12.23 20.08
C LYS A 127 1.79 -13.60 19.61
N LEU A 128 3.04 -13.91 19.99
CA LEU A 128 3.75 -15.16 19.66
C LEU A 128 4.35 -15.83 20.92
N GLU A 129 3.72 -15.67 22.08
CA GLU A 129 4.15 -16.30 23.32
C GLU A 129 4.23 -17.83 23.18
N GLY A 130 5.23 -18.43 23.78
CA GLY A 130 5.45 -19.88 23.75
C GLY A 130 6.05 -20.42 22.45
N LEU A 131 6.36 -19.56 21.46
CA LEU A 131 7.00 -19.96 20.20
C LEU A 131 8.51 -19.67 20.16
N ASP A 132 9.09 -19.22 21.26
CA ASP A 132 10.50 -18.82 21.41
C ASP A 132 11.52 -19.86 20.92
N LYS A 133 11.23 -21.16 21.13
CA LYS A 133 12.10 -22.29 20.77
C LYS A 133 11.88 -22.81 19.36
N ARG A 134 10.79 -22.42 18.68
CA ARG A 134 10.51 -22.85 17.30
C ARG A 134 11.49 -22.25 16.32
N ARG A 135 11.61 -22.92 15.17
CA ARG A 135 12.39 -22.43 14.02
C ARG A 135 11.47 -21.86 12.92
N PRO A 136 11.98 -21.03 12.00
CA PRO A 136 11.15 -20.41 10.96
C PRO A 136 10.33 -21.36 10.10
N HIS A 137 10.81 -22.58 9.84
CA HIS A 137 10.09 -23.58 9.07
C HIS A 137 8.89 -24.22 9.79
N GLU A 138 8.81 -24.06 11.11
CA GLU A 138 7.72 -24.53 11.95
C GLU A 138 6.61 -23.48 12.13
N LEU A 139 6.73 -22.32 11.47
CA LEU A 139 5.84 -21.18 11.59
C LEU A 139 4.99 -20.98 10.33
N SER A 140 3.77 -20.47 10.51
CA SER A 140 2.97 -19.95 9.38
C SER A 140 3.61 -18.70 8.75
N GLY A 141 3.16 -18.31 7.56
CA GLY A 141 3.63 -17.07 6.91
C GLY A 141 3.46 -15.83 7.77
N GLY A 142 2.28 -15.63 8.34
CA GLY A 142 2.00 -14.52 9.25
C GLY A 142 2.80 -14.55 10.54
N GLN A 143 3.08 -15.74 11.10
CA GLN A 143 3.96 -15.86 12.25
C GLN A 143 5.41 -15.49 11.90
N ARG A 144 5.92 -15.92 10.75
CA ARG A 144 7.26 -15.51 10.27
C ARG A 144 7.38 -14.01 10.13
N GLN A 145 6.35 -13.35 9.59
CA GLN A 145 6.33 -11.90 9.45
C GLN A 145 6.37 -11.20 10.82
N ARG A 146 5.58 -11.65 11.80
CA ARG A 146 5.59 -11.10 13.16
C ARG A 146 6.95 -11.28 13.85
N VAL A 147 7.63 -12.41 13.62
CA VAL A 147 9.01 -12.62 14.11
C VAL A 147 9.98 -11.64 13.44
N ALA A 148 9.87 -11.38 12.12
CA ALA A 148 10.71 -10.43 11.43
C ALA A 148 10.49 -9.00 11.95
N LEU A 149 9.24 -8.65 12.27
CA LEU A 149 8.89 -7.36 12.87
C LEU A 149 9.47 -7.23 14.28
N ALA A 150 9.30 -8.24 15.14
CA ALA A 150 9.89 -8.28 16.47
C ALA A 150 11.42 -8.14 16.42
N ARG A 151 12.09 -8.81 15.46
CA ARG A 151 13.53 -8.68 15.23
C ARG A 151 13.92 -7.24 14.86
N ALA A 152 13.15 -6.60 13.97
CA ALA A 152 13.40 -5.20 13.57
C ALA A 152 13.25 -4.23 14.75
N LEU A 153 12.33 -4.50 15.68
CA LEU A 153 12.08 -3.67 16.86
C LEU A 153 13.05 -3.93 18.02
N ALA A 154 13.75 -5.06 18.02
CA ALA A 154 14.64 -5.43 19.12
C ALA A 154 15.70 -4.37 19.41
N ILE A 155 16.23 -3.74 18.37
CA ILE A 155 17.26 -2.70 18.43
C ILE A 155 16.71 -1.29 18.76
N ARG A 156 15.41 -1.14 19.06
CA ARG A 156 14.73 0.13 19.33
C ARG A 156 14.97 1.14 18.22
N PRO A 157 14.49 0.87 16.99
CA PRO A 157 14.74 1.74 15.85
C PRO A 157 14.03 3.09 15.98
N ARG A 158 14.53 4.10 15.27
CA ARG A 158 13.92 5.44 15.15
C ARG A 158 12.75 5.45 14.19
N VAL A 159 12.82 4.60 13.15
CA VAL A 159 11.81 4.42 12.11
C VAL A 159 11.72 2.95 11.69
N LEU A 160 10.56 2.53 11.22
CA LEU A 160 10.30 1.17 10.73
C LEU A 160 10.06 1.21 9.23
N LEU A 161 10.73 0.31 8.50
CA LEU A 161 10.67 0.23 7.04
C LEU A 161 10.26 -1.19 6.65
N LEU A 162 9.18 -1.32 5.87
CA LEU A 162 8.61 -2.61 5.49
C LEU A 162 8.57 -2.73 3.97
N ASP A 163 9.27 -3.72 3.42
CA ASP A 163 9.30 -3.99 1.97
C ASP A 163 8.29 -5.09 1.64
N GLU A 164 7.16 -4.74 1.04
CA GLU A 164 6.04 -5.63 0.67
C GLU A 164 5.64 -6.62 1.79
N PRO A 165 5.21 -6.12 2.95
CA PRO A 165 5.03 -6.97 4.13
C PRO A 165 3.97 -8.07 3.97
N PHE A 166 3.08 -7.99 2.98
CA PHE A 166 1.98 -8.94 2.79
C PHE A 166 2.08 -9.79 1.53
N GLY A 167 3.12 -9.60 0.70
CA GLY A 167 3.20 -10.17 -0.65
C GLY A 167 3.22 -11.71 -0.75
N ALA A 168 3.64 -12.42 0.29
CA ALA A 168 3.82 -13.88 0.26
C ALA A 168 2.71 -14.67 1.02
N LEU A 169 1.53 -14.06 1.22
CA LEU A 169 0.46 -14.61 2.07
C LEU A 169 -0.82 -14.87 1.28
N ASP A 170 -1.58 -15.88 1.69
CA ASP A 170 -2.94 -16.10 1.20
C ASP A 170 -3.89 -14.95 1.63
N ALA A 171 -5.02 -14.79 0.91
CA ALA A 171 -5.93 -13.66 1.09
C ALA A 171 -6.50 -13.52 2.51
N GLN A 172 -6.85 -14.65 3.16
CA GLN A 172 -7.43 -14.63 4.51
C GLN A 172 -6.40 -14.23 5.56
N VAL A 173 -5.18 -14.79 5.47
CA VAL A 173 -4.06 -14.45 6.34
C VAL A 173 -3.65 -13.00 6.11
N ARG A 174 -3.62 -12.53 4.87
CA ARG A 174 -3.31 -11.14 4.52
C ARG A 174 -4.28 -10.17 5.20
N LYS A 175 -5.60 -10.40 5.08
CA LYS A 175 -6.62 -9.54 5.71
C LYS A 175 -6.48 -9.48 7.23
N SER A 176 -6.27 -10.64 7.88
CA SER A 176 -6.08 -10.67 9.34
C SER A 176 -4.80 -9.98 9.79
N LEU A 177 -3.74 -10.08 8.98
CA LEU A 177 -2.45 -9.50 9.28
C LEU A 177 -2.44 -7.98 9.05
N ARG A 178 -3.15 -7.46 8.03
CA ARG A 178 -3.36 -6.02 7.82
C ARG A 178 -3.99 -5.39 9.08
N ARG A 179 -5.11 -5.95 9.55
CA ARG A 179 -5.77 -5.46 10.77
C ARG A 179 -4.82 -5.48 11.97
N TRP A 180 -4.13 -6.59 12.16
CA TRP A 180 -3.16 -6.72 13.24
C TRP A 180 -2.02 -5.69 13.12
N LEU A 181 -1.47 -5.45 11.90
CA LEU A 181 -0.41 -4.45 11.70
C LEU A 181 -0.89 -3.04 12.03
N ARG A 182 -2.14 -2.70 11.70
CA ARG A 182 -2.72 -1.40 12.06
C ARG A 182 -2.83 -1.25 13.58
N GLU A 183 -3.44 -2.22 14.28
CA GLU A 183 -3.54 -2.24 15.75
C GLU A 183 -2.16 -2.12 16.40
N PHE A 184 -1.21 -2.89 15.90
CA PHE A 184 0.16 -2.89 16.36
C PHE A 184 0.86 -1.54 16.15
N HIS A 185 0.68 -0.92 14.98
CA HIS A 185 1.24 0.40 14.70
C HIS A 185 0.67 1.45 15.65
N ASP A 186 -0.63 1.43 15.89
CA ASP A 186 -1.30 2.35 16.82
C ASP A 186 -0.78 2.20 18.26
N GLU A 187 -0.44 0.97 18.68
CA GLU A 187 0.13 0.69 20.01
C GLU A 187 1.56 1.23 20.14
N ILE A 188 2.41 1.06 19.11
CA ILE A 188 3.84 1.43 19.22
C ILE A 188 4.11 2.88 18.83
N GLY A 189 3.27 3.53 18.02
CA GLY A 189 3.40 4.92 17.58
C GLY A 189 4.68 5.24 16.81
N LEU A 190 5.34 4.22 16.23
CA LEU A 190 6.62 4.38 15.52
C LEU A 190 6.38 4.80 14.08
N THR A 191 7.05 5.86 13.63
CA THR A 191 6.98 6.25 12.21
C THR A 191 7.36 5.10 11.31
N THR A 192 6.44 4.72 10.44
CA THR A 192 6.55 3.53 9.58
C THR A 192 6.36 3.91 8.12
N LEU A 193 7.28 3.46 7.26
CA LEU A 193 7.16 3.57 5.81
C LEU A 193 7.10 2.15 5.22
N PHE A 194 6.07 1.83 4.45
CA PHE A 194 5.96 0.52 3.82
C PHE A 194 5.71 0.61 2.32
N VAL A 195 6.23 -0.38 1.59
CA VAL A 195 6.03 -0.53 0.15
C VAL A 195 4.92 -1.54 -0.08
N THR A 196 4.02 -1.22 -1.00
CA THR A 196 3.05 -2.17 -1.53
C THR A 196 2.72 -1.87 -3.00
N HIS A 197 2.25 -2.86 -3.72
CA HIS A 197 1.62 -2.72 -5.02
C HIS A 197 0.09 -2.96 -4.95
N ASP A 198 -0.40 -3.32 -3.77
CA ASP A 198 -1.81 -3.58 -3.49
C ASP A 198 -2.48 -2.29 -3.00
N GLN A 199 -3.51 -1.88 -3.73
CA GLN A 199 -4.25 -0.65 -3.45
C GLN A 199 -5.04 -0.75 -2.15
N GLU A 200 -5.67 -1.91 -1.87
CA GLU A 200 -6.42 -2.14 -0.64
C GLU A 200 -5.52 -2.00 0.59
N GLU A 201 -4.28 -2.53 0.51
CA GLU A 201 -3.31 -2.42 1.60
C GLU A 201 -2.98 -0.95 1.90
N ALA A 202 -2.74 -0.15 0.87
CA ALA A 202 -2.41 1.26 1.04
C ALA A 202 -3.60 2.08 1.58
N LEU A 203 -4.79 1.87 1.00
CA LEU A 203 -5.99 2.64 1.37
C LEU A 203 -6.55 2.24 2.74
N GLU A 204 -6.45 0.94 3.13
CA GLU A 204 -6.98 0.44 4.41
C GLU A 204 -6.06 0.77 5.60
N LEU A 205 -4.74 0.76 5.38
CA LEU A 205 -3.78 0.83 6.49
C LEU A 205 -3.15 2.19 6.72
N ALA A 206 -2.88 2.93 5.64
CA ALA A 206 -2.02 4.09 5.73
C ALA A 206 -2.72 5.34 6.27
N ASP A 207 -1.99 6.16 7.02
CA ASP A 207 -2.39 7.53 7.35
C ASP A 207 -2.07 8.48 6.18
N GLN A 208 -1.05 8.13 5.38
CA GLN A 208 -0.62 8.86 4.19
C GLN A 208 -0.25 7.87 3.08
N VAL A 209 -0.70 8.13 1.87
CA VAL A 209 -0.33 7.36 0.68
C VAL A 209 0.49 8.23 -0.27
N VAL A 210 1.55 7.64 -0.80
CA VAL A 210 2.45 8.23 -1.81
C VAL A 210 2.34 7.39 -3.07
N VAL A 211 1.67 7.91 -4.08
CA VAL A 211 1.54 7.23 -5.38
C VAL A 211 2.77 7.54 -6.22
N MET A 212 3.48 6.50 -6.66
CA MET A 212 4.69 6.61 -7.48
C MET A 212 4.50 6.01 -8.87
N ARG A 213 5.01 6.70 -9.89
CA ARG A 213 5.05 6.24 -11.28
C ARG A 213 6.31 6.75 -11.96
N ASN A 214 6.91 5.94 -12.83
CA ASN A 214 8.04 6.35 -13.68
C ASN A 214 9.14 7.10 -12.90
N ALA A 215 9.57 6.52 -11.76
CA ALA A 215 10.61 7.07 -10.89
C ALA A 215 10.26 8.40 -10.19
N ARG A 216 9.01 8.87 -10.24
CA ARG A 216 8.54 10.13 -9.63
C ARG A 216 7.37 9.90 -8.68
N ILE A 217 7.10 10.88 -7.83
CA ILE A 217 5.88 10.96 -7.04
C ILE A 217 4.81 11.64 -7.88
N GLU A 218 3.67 10.96 -8.06
CA GLU A 218 2.50 11.50 -8.76
C GLU A 218 1.59 12.28 -7.82
N GLN A 219 1.31 11.69 -6.65
CA GLN A 219 0.43 12.31 -5.66
C GLN A 219 0.77 11.84 -4.25
N VAL A 220 0.59 12.72 -3.27
CA VAL A 220 0.71 12.44 -1.83
C VAL A 220 -0.52 12.99 -1.14
N GLY A 221 -1.13 12.22 -0.25
CA GLY A 221 -2.30 12.64 0.52
C GLY A 221 -2.81 11.57 1.47
N LYS A 222 -3.92 11.83 2.14
CA LYS A 222 -4.64 10.81 2.88
C LYS A 222 -5.29 9.82 1.91
N PRO A 223 -5.52 8.55 2.32
CA PRO A 223 -6.17 7.56 1.48
C PRO A 223 -7.43 8.07 0.79
N GLN A 224 -8.36 8.65 1.56
CA GLN A 224 -9.61 9.17 1.04
C GLN A 224 -9.40 10.32 0.05
N ASP A 225 -8.52 11.28 0.36
CA ASP A 225 -8.26 12.43 -0.52
C ASP A 225 -7.70 11.99 -1.88
N ILE A 226 -6.83 10.96 -1.89
CA ILE A 226 -6.25 10.42 -3.14
C ILE A 226 -7.30 9.66 -3.97
N TYR A 227 -8.20 8.95 -3.29
CA TYR A 227 -9.27 8.19 -3.94
C TYR A 227 -10.35 9.10 -4.52
N ASP A 228 -10.79 10.11 -3.75
CA ASP A 228 -11.89 11.02 -4.12
C ASP A 228 -11.43 12.18 -5.04
N GLN A 229 -10.15 12.60 -4.91
CA GLN A 229 -9.58 13.74 -5.64
C GLN A 229 -8.24 13.36 -6.31
N PRO A 230 -8.24 12.41 -7.24
CA PRO A 230 -7.05 12.03 -7.99
C PRO A 230 -6.58 13.20 -8.88
N ARG A 231 -5.26 13.44 -8.90
CA ARG A 231 -4.67 14.59 -9.64
C ARG A 231 -4.37 14.29 -11.11
N SER A 232 -4.46 13.04 -11.52
CA SER A 232 -4.19 12.64 -12.91
C SER A 232 -5.02 11.41 -13.29
N PRO A 233 -5.26 11.20 -14.60
CA PRO A 233 -5.91 9.99 -15.10
C PRO A 233 -5.25 8.72 -14.58
N PHE A 234 -3.91 8.73 -14.49
CA PHE A 234 -3.18 7.60 -13.97
C PHE A 234 -3.56 7.26 -12.52
N VAL A 235 -3.61 8.23 -11.63
CA VAL A 235 -3.97 7.99 -10.22
C VAL A 235 -5.40 7.48 -10.12
N TYR A 236 -6.30 8.04 -10.92
CA TYR A 236 -7.71 7.62 -10.98
C TYR A 236 -7.83 6.15 -11.41
N GLU A 237 -7.20 5.78 -12.53
CA GLU A 237 -7.21 4.42 -13.09
C GLU A 237 -6.45 3.42 -12.20
N PHE A 238 -5.39 3.88 -11.57
CA PHE A 238 -4.55 3.03 -10.73
C PHE A 238 -5.22 2.65 -9.42
N LEU A 239 -6.16 3.46 -8.90
CA LEU A 239 -6.83 3.23 -7.60
C LEU A 239 -8.18 2.50 -7.70
N GLY A 240 -8.50 1.89 -8.81
CA GLY A 240 -9.71 1.08 -8.96
C GLY A 240 -10.17 0.92 -10.41
N ASN A 241 -11.23 0.17 -10.58
CA ASN A 241 -11.87 0.01 -11.88
C ASN A 241 -12.47 1.35 -12.33
N VAL A 242 -12.34 1.65 -13.61
CA VAL A 242 -12.75 2.92 -14.20
C VAL A 242 -13.38 2.71 -15.56
N ASN A 243 -14.54 3.30 -15.76
CA ASN A 243 -15.15 3.46 -17.06
C ASN A 243 -14.63 4.73 -17.73
N LYS A 244 -14.42 4.66 -19.04
CA LYS A 244 -14.05 5.80 -19.88
C LYS A 244 -15.19 6.05 -20.85
N LEU A 245 -15.89 7.15 -20.67
CA LEU A 245 -16.98 7.57 -21.56
C LEU A 245 -16.50 8.69 -22.46
N ALA A 246 -16.68 8.53 -23.77
CA ALA A 246 -16.43 9.61 -24.73
C ALA A 246 -17.58 10.62 -24.67
N THR A 247 -17.27 11.87 -24.42
CA THR A 247 -18.27 12.94 -24.51
C THR A 247 -18.49 13.35 -25.97
N SER A 248 -19.64 13.97 -26.25
CA SER A 248 -19.98 14.53 -27.58
C SER A 248 -18.97 15.60 -28.05
N HIS A 249 -18.14 16.13 -27.15
CA HIS A 249 -17.11 17.14 -27.44
C HIS A 249 -15.69 16.57 -27.61
N GLY A 250 -15.54 15.21 -27.57
CA GLY A 250 -14.25 14.55 -27.76
C GLY A 250 -13.38 14.49 -26.49
N GLU A 251 -13.90 14.91 -25.34
CA GLU A 251 -13.27 14.76 -24.05
C GLU A 251 -13.59 13.37 -23.47
N THR A 252 -12.65 12.80 -22.73
CA THR A 252 -12.86 11.54 -22.03
C THR A 252 -13.29 11.82 -20.60
N THR A 253 -14.44 11.31 -20.24
CA THR A 253 -14.98 11.33 -18.89
C THR A 253 -14.62 10.04 -18.18
N TYR A 254 -14.12 10.15 -16.96
CA TYR A 254 -13.78 9.02 -16.11
C TYR A 254 -14.83 8.87 -15.01
N VAL A 255 -15.37 7.66 -14.84
CA VAL A 255 -16.38 7.35 -13.81
C VAL A 255 -16.15 5.97 -13.24
N ARG A 256 -16.31 5.82 -11.92
CA ARG A 256 -16.17 4.51 -11.27
C ARG A 256 -17.44 3.67 -11.47
N PRO A 257 -17.36 2.33 -11.48
CA PRO A 257 -18.52 1.46 -11.68
C PRO A 257 -19.69 1.71 -10.70
N HIS A 258 -19.41 2.04 -9.44
CA HIS A 258 -20.44 2.33 -8.42
C HIS A 258 -20.99 3.77 -8.50
N GLU A 259 -20.40 4.63 -9.31
CA GLU A 259 -20.84 6.01 -9.59
C GLU A 259 -21.71 6.09 -10.85
N VAL A 260 -21.95 4.96 -11.50
CA VAL A 260 -22.86 4.85 -12.63
C VAL A 260 -24.26 4.52 -12.13
N GLU A 261 -25.25 5.27 -12.55
CA GLU A 261 -26.67 5.00 -12.32
C GLU A 261 -27.25 4.24 -13.51
N VAL A 262 -28.08 3.22 -13.21
CA VAL A 262 -28.82 2.46 -14.23
C VAL A 262 -30.30 2.81 -14.12
N LEU A 263 -30.90 3.12 -15.25
CA LEU A 263 -32.30 3.52 -15.41
C LEU A 263 -32.99 2.62 -16.43
N PHE A 264 -34.31 2.59 -16.41
CA PHE A 264 -35.07 1.96 -17.49
C PHE A 264 -34.87 2.72 -18.79
N ALA A 265 -34.75 2.01 -19.92
CA ALA A 265 -34.53 2.64 -21.23
C ALA A 265 -35.61 3.66 -21.61
N ALA A 266 -36.84 3.51 -21.06
CA ALA A 266 -37.94 4.45 -21.26
C ALA A 266 -37.77 5.79 -20.52
N GLU A 267 -36.88 5.87 -19.54
CA GLU A 267 -36.64 7.04 -18.70
C GLU A 267 -35.39 7.83 -19.13
N HIS A 268 -34.75 7.44 -20.26
CA HIS A 268 -33.50 8.04 -20.69
C HIS A 268 -33.64 9.50 -21.12
N ASN A 269 -32.63 10.30 -20.77
CA ASN A 269 -32.42 11.64 -21.31
C ASN A 269 -31.35 11.57 -22.42
N PRO A 270 -31.71 11.87 -23.70
CA PRO A 270 -30.75 11.77 -24.81
C PRO A 270 -29.50 12.65 -24.69
N GLU A 271 -29.53 13.68 -23.85
CA GLU A 271 -28.41 14.60 -23.68
C GLU A 271 -27.36 14.12 -22.67
N THR A 272 -27.77 13.27 -21.71
CA THR A 272 -26.93 12.88 -20.58
C THR A 272 -26.71 11.37 -20.45
N ASP A 273 -27.58 10.56 -21.04
CA ASP A 273 -27.63 9.13 -20.82
C ASP A 273 -27.14 8.35 -22.05
N HIS A 274 -26.50 7.21 -21.79
CA HIS A 274 -26.09 6.28 -22.83
C HIS A 274 -27.02 5.07 -22.78
N ILE A 275 -27.55 4.66 -23.95
CA ILE A 275 -28.33 3.42 -24.08
C ILE A 275 -27.38 2.25 -24.30
N GLY A 276 -27.65 1.14 -23.61
CA GLY A 276 -26.89 -0.08 -23.73
C GLY A 276 -27.68 -1.32 -23.39
N ARG A 277 -27.07 -2.48 -23.62
CA ARG A 277 -27.67 -3.78 -23.33
C ARG A 277 -26.77 -4.54 -22.36
N ILE A 278 -27.37 -5.12 -21.31
CA ILE A 278 -26.67 -5.93 -20.32
C ILE A 278 -26.14 -7.20 -20.99
N GLN A 279 -24.80 -7.36 -21.03
CA GLN A 279 -24.12 -8.53 -21.57
C GLN A 279 -23.87 -9.58 -20.49
N HIS A 280 -23.41 -9.13 -19.33
CA HIS A 280 -23.13 -9.98 -18.17
C HIS A 280 -23.73 -9.37 -16.91
N LEU A 281 -24.23 -10.25 -16.06
CA LEU A 281 -24.73 -9.90 -14.73
C LEU A 281 -24.21 -10.95 -13.76
N PHE A 282 -23.48 -10.49 -12.74
CA PHE A 282 -22.97 -11.32 -11.65
C PHE A 282 -23.47 -10.76 -10.32
N SER A 283 -24.22 -11.58 -9.55
CA SER A 283 -24.92 -11.12 -8.33
C SER A 283 -24.65 -12.01 -7.10
N ALA A 284 -23.50 -12.71 -7.06
CA ALA A 284 -23.14 -13.50 -5.90
C ALA A 284 -22.50 -12.62 -4.81
N GLY A 285 -23.32 -12.15 -3.86
CA GLY A 285 -22.84 -11.34 -2.74
C GLY A 285 -23.67 -10.06 -2.51
N PRO A 286 -23.16 -9.10 -1.73
CA PRO A 286 -23.86 -7.86 -1.43
C PRO A 286 -23.86 -6.86 -2.59
N ILE A 287 -22.92 -7.00 -3.52
CA ILE A 287 -22.76 -6.16 -4.71
C ILE A 287 -22.99 -7.01 -5.94
N ALA A 288 -23.77 -6.47 -6.87
CA ALA A 288 -23.94 -7.01 -8.21
C ALA A 288 -23.09 -6.23 -9.21
N THR A 289 -22.43 -6.92 -10.13
CA THR A 289 -21.65 -6.31 -11.19
C THR A 289 -22.32 -6.59 -12.53
N LEU A 290 -22.53 -5.52 -13.31
CA LEU A 290 -23.07 -5.61 -14.66
C LEU A 290 -22.02 -5.14 -15.65
N THR A 291 -21.89 -5.84 -16.77
CA THR A 291 -21.17 -5.34 -17.95
C THR A 291 -22.19 -5.00 -19.02
N ILE A 292 -22.27 -3.73 -19.38
CA ILE A 292 -23.25 -3.19 -20.34
C ILE A 292 -22.51 -2.82 -21.63
N ARG A 293 -23.02 -3.30 -22.76
CA ARG A 293 -22.53 -2.89 -24.08
C ARG A 293 -23.35 -1.70 -24.56
N LEU A 294 -22.72 -0.56 -24.70
CA LEU A 294 -23.33 0.68 -25.19
C LEU A 294 -23.62 0.58 -26.70
N SER A 295 -24.47 1.48 -27.20
CA SER A 295 -24.86 1.56 -28.61
C SER A 295 -23.71 1.87 -29.57
N ASP A 296 -22.66 2.54 -29.07
CA ASP A 296 -21.41 2.83 -29.78
C ASP A 296 -20.41 1.65 -29.80
N GLY A 297 -20.75 0.55 -29.11
CA GLY A 297 -19.95 -0.66 -28.99
C GLY A 297 -18.97 -0.68 -27.81
N GLN A 298 -18.87 0.38 -27.02
CA GLN A 298 -18.07 0.41 -25.81
C GLN A 298 -18.67 -0.47 -24.71
N PHE A 299 -17.84 -0.95 -23.79
CA PHE A 299 -18.29 -1.67 -22.60
C PHE A 299 -18.19 -0.77 -21.37
N LEU A 300 -19.21 -0.84 -20.53
CA LEU A 300 -19.31 -0.12 -19.28
C LEU A 300 -19.56 -1.13 -18.15
N ASP A 301 -18.74 -1.06 -17.12
CA ASP A 301 -18.95 -1.84 -15.91
C ASP A 301 -19.72 -1.02 -14.88
N VAL A 302 -20.72 -1.63 -14.25
CA VAL A 302 -21.57 -1.00 -13.23
C VAL A 302 -21.61 -1.88 -12.00
N GLU A 303 -21.49 -1.27 -10.83
CA GLU A 303 -21.67 -1.91 -9.54
C GLU A 303 -22.93 -1.37 -8.85
N LEU A 304 -23.87 -2.26 -8.56
CA LEU A 304 -25.09 -1.97 -7.83
C LEU A 304 -25.13 -2.74 -6.52
N SER A 305 -25.78 -2.18 -5.51
CA SER A 305 -26.15 -3.01 -4.37
C SER A 305 -27.16 -4.08 -4.81
N ARG A 306 -27.19 -5.22 -4.10
CA ARG A 306 -28.15 -6.27 -4.39
C ARG A 306 -29.59 -5.77 -4.33
N LYS A 307 -29.89 -4.85 -3.42
CA LYS A 307 -31.20 -4.23 -3.29
C LYS A 307 -31.57 -3.43 -4.54
N GLU A 308 -30.67 -2.59 -5.04
CA GLU A 308 -30.90 -1.82 -6.27
C GLU A 308 -31.13 -2.73 -7.47
N LEU A 309 -30.37 -3.83 -7.59
CA LEU A 309 -30.57 -4.84 -8.64
C LEU A 309 -31.97 -5.46 -8.54
N ASP A 310 -32.39 -5.87 -7.33
CA ASP A 310 -33.70 -6.50 -7.10
C ASP A 310 -34.85 -5.51 -7.35
N ASP A 311 -34.71 -4.24 -6.94
CA ASP A 311 -35.68 -3.16 -7.15
C ASP A 311 -35.85 -2.85 -8.65
N LEU A 312 -34.78 -2.89 -9.43
CA LEU A 312 -34.79 -2.67 -10.88
C LEU A 312 -35.19 -3.90 -11.69
N GLY A 313 -35.12 -5.10 -11.10
CA GLY A 313 -35.52 -6.36 -11.74
C GLY A 313 -34.74 -6.71 -13.02
N LEU A 314 -33.48 -6.25 -13.12
CA LEU A 314 -32.67 -6.34 -14.32
C LEU A 314 -32.19 -7.79 -14.62
N ASN A 315 -32.18 -8.12 -15.90
CA ASN A 315 -31.71 -9.42 -16.41
C ASN A 315 -30.71 -9.22 -17.56
N VAL A 316 -29.98 -10.30 -17.87
CA VAL A 316 -29.10 -10.34 -19.05
C VAL A 316 -29.95 -10.12 -20.32
N ALA A 317 -29.44 -9.34 -21.25
CA ALA A 317 -30.06 -8.87 -22.50
C ALA A 317 -31.10 -7.75 -22.36
N ASP A 318 -31.43 -7.28 -21.16
CA ASP A 318 -32.27 -6.10 -21.00
C ASP A 318 -31.58 -4.85 -21.57
N GLU A 319 -32.40 -3.97 -22.14
CA GLU A 319 -31.97 -2.65 -22.61
C GLU A 319 -32.15 -1.63 -21.48
N VAL A 320 -31.09 -0.90 -21.18
CA VAL A 320 -31.02 0.06 -20.06
C VAL A 320 -30.41 1.38 -20.51
N ALA A 321 -30.76 2.42 -19.79
CA ALA A 321 -30.05 3.69 -19.86
C ALA A 321 -29.06 3.78 -18.71
N VAL A 322 -27.87 4.33 -18.96
CA VAL A 322 -26.81 4.52 -17.96
C VAL A 322 -26.31 5.95 -18.03
N ARG A 323 -26.06 6.52 -16.86
CA ARG A 323 -25.43 7.84 -16.73
C ARG A 323 -24.44 7.89 -15.58
N ALA A 324 -23.40 8.69 -15.73
CA ALA A 324 -22.54 9.04 -14.62
C ALA A 324 -23.28 9.98 -13.65
N LYS A 325 -23.17 9.77 -12.35
CA LYS A 325 -23.67 10.72 -11.33
C LYS A 325 -22.86 12.03 -11.47
N PRO A 326 -23.50 13.20 -11.67
CA PRO A 326 -22.79 14.44 -12.04
C PRO A 326 -21.71 14.88 -11.06
N GLU A 327 -21.87 14.55 -9.77
CA GLU A 327 -20.97 14.91 -8.69
C GLU A 327 -19.69 14.06 -8.63
N HIS A 328 -19.62 12.98 -9.42
CA HIS A 328 -18.52 12.00 -9.39
C HIS A 328 -17.75 11.88 -10.71
N VAL A 329 -18.00 12.78 -11.63
CA VAL A 329 -17.34 12.80 -12.94
C VAL A 329 -15.99 13.48 -12.83
N ALA A 330 -14.90 12.75 -13.17
CA ALA A 330 -13.57 13.33 -13.22
C ALA A 330 -13.20 13.73 -14.66
N HIS A 331 -12.74 14.98 -14.80
CA HIS A 331 -12.18 15.55 -16.02
C HIS A 331 -10.72 15.89 -15.77
N PHE A 332 -9.80 15.50 -16.68
CA PHE A 332 -8.36 15.73 -16.56
C PHE A 332 -7.83 16.45 -17.80
#